data_44063980b6771df1a8b184a46c0c7ce2
#
_entry.id   44063980b6771df1a8b184a46c0c7ce2
#
_cell.length_a   1.000
_cell.length_b   1.000
_cell.length_c   1.000
_cell.angle_alpha   90.00
_cell.angle_beta   90.00
_cell.angle_gamma   90.00
#
_symmetry.space_group_name_H-M   'P 1'
#
loop_
_entity.id
_entity.type
_entity.pdbx_description
1 polymer ?
#
loop_
_entity_poly.entity_id
_entity_poly.type
_entity_poly.pdbx_seq_one_letter_code
_entity_poly.pdbx_strand_id
1 'polypeptide(L)'
;MRPPPPRADCQTMHRIKTYNALSSKGLKRFDPECFEVGEGIEYPTAILLRSHKLQEAEIPDSVTAIARAGAGVNNIPVKLCSERGIPVFNTPGANANAVKELVAAAMLLASRDIVGGIAFARDQDGSLAPADFSALMEREKKRFAGAELAGKTLGVIGLGAIGSLVARLGLDFGMDVVGFDPALSVEAAWRLPSEVRRMKDVQTLLARSDFISLHLPVLDSTRGLINADMLKHFRPGSCLVNFAREEIVVTEDLVEALNSGTLSRYVADFPNPLLLGRDDTILMPHIGASTAEAEENCAVMAADQLKGFLEHGNIRNSVNFPTIELERTTDFRITLSNQNEPGMLSHILTLIGEDGLNVADLLNKSVGNIAYNIIDLDGVPKDTLLAQIRSLNGVLN
;
A
#
# COMPACT_ATOMS: atom_id res chain seq x y z
N MET A 1 2.47 15.34 32.63
CA MET A 1 3.03 15.65 31.31
C MET A 1 4.53 15.38 31.40
N ARG A 2 5.06 14.39 30.69
CA ARG A 2 6.51 14.24 30.50
C ARG A 2 6.96 15.37 29.59
N PRO A 3 8.12 15.98 29.82
CA PRO A 3 8.68 16.94 28.90
C PRO A 3 8.89 16.26 27.54
N PRO A 4 8.76 17.00 26.41
CA PRO A 4 9.08 16.45 25.11
C PRO A 4 10.55 15.98 25.13
N PRO A 5 10.89 14.89 24.40
CA PRO A 5 12.27 14.44 24.29
C PRO A 5 13.13 15.59 23.77
N PRO A 6 14.41 15.67 24.20
CA PRO A 6 15.32 16.70 23.72
C PRO A 6 15.35 16.65 22.19
N ARG A 7 15.32 17.83 21.54
CA ARG A 7 15.53 17.93 20.09
C ARG A 7 16.85 17.27 19.80
N ALA A 8 16.86 16.34 18.86
CA ALA A 8 18.09 15.79 18.34
C ALA A 8 18.93 16.97 17.81
N ASP A 9 20.04 17.27 18.47
CA ASP A 9 21.00 18.22 17.95
C ASP A 9 21.40 17.74 16.56
N CYS A 10 21.14 18.53 15.52
CA CYS A 10 21.49 18.21 14.14
C CYS A 10 22.99 18.14 13.97
N GLN A 11 23.60 17.03 14.32
CA GLN A 11 25.02 16.79 14.14
C GLN A 11 25.42 16.54 12.68
N THR A 12 24.45 16.18 11.84
CA THR A 12 24.69 15.86 10.43
C THR A 12 23.52 16.33 9.56
N MET A 13 23.82 17.10 8.49
CA MET A 13 22.83 17.48 7.48
C MET A 13 22.51 16.29 6.60
N HIS A 14 21.26 15.83 6.62
CA HIS A 14 20.78 14.78 5.74
C HIS A 14 20.34 15.37 4.39
N ARG A 15 20.78 14.76 3.29
CA ARG A 15 20.52 15.24 1.92
C ARG A 15 19.55 14.31 1.23
N ILE A 16 18.35 14.82 0.89
CA ILE A 16 17.28 14.01 0.30
C ILE A 16 17.06 14.44 -1.14
N LYS A 17 17.37 13.56 -2.08
CA LYS A 17 17.05 13.76 -3.48
C LYS A 17 15.61 13.38 -3.77
N THR A 18 14.87 14.28 -4.40
CA THR A 18 13.48 14.03 -4.79
C THR A 18 13.35 13.80 -6.28
N TYR A 19 12.41 12.93 -6.66
CA TYR A 19 12.01 12.71 -8.05
C TYR A 19 10.50 12.84 -8.18
N ASN A 20 10.04 13.48 -9.24
CA ASN A 20 8.67 13.87 -9.51
C ASN A 20 8.14 14.96 -8.57
N ALA A 21 6.99 15.52 -8.92
CA ALA A 21 6.28 16.44 -8.05
C ALA A 21 5.73 15.68 -6.82
N LEU A 22 6.20 16.05 -5.65
CA LEU A 22 5.74 15.55 -4.35
C LEU A 22 4.95 16.64 -3.64
N SER A 23 3.93 16.25 -2.86
CA SER A 23 3.15 17.22 -2.09
C SER A 23 4.03 18.01 -1.13
N SER A 24 3.86 19.33 -1.14
CA SER A 24 4.57 20.25 -0.23
C SER A 24 4.29 19.95 1.25
N LYS A 25 3.16 19.32 1.60
CA LYS A 25 2.86 18.88 2.97
C LYS A 25 3.83 17.79 3.43
N GLY A 26 4.21 16.86 2.54
CA GLY A 26 5.23 15.86 2.84
C GLY A 26 6.62 16.50 2.98
N LEU A 27 7.00 17.37 2.04
CA LEU A 27 8.32 18.02 2.07
C LEU A 27 8.52 18.91 3.31
N LYS A 28 7.46 19.57 3.80
CA LYS A 28 7.49 20.36 5.04
C LYS A 28 7.69 19.54 6.33
N ARG A 29 7.67 18.20 6.25
CA ARG A 29 7.99 17.34 7.40
C ARG A 29 9.48 17.34 7.74
N PHE A 30 10.32 17.70 6.78
CA PHE A 30 11.76 17.80 6.96
C PHE A 30 12.11 19.19 7.51
N ASP A 31 12.81 19.22 8.64
CA ASP A 31 13.30 20.43 9.24
C ASP A 31 14.50 20.95 8.42
N PRO A 32 14.47 22.19 7.88
CA PRO A 32 15.56 22.73 7.07
C PRO A 32 16.90 22.85 7.82
N GLU A 33 16.86 22.85 9.15
CA GLU A 33 18.10 22.86 9.97
C GLU A 33 18.83 21.52 9.89
N CYS A 34 18.10 20.40 9.63
CA CYS A 34 18.63 19.04 9.61
C CYS A 34 18.59 18.38 8.23
N PHE A 35 17.79 18.89 7.31
CA PHE A 35 17.52 18.26 6.02
C PHE A 35 17.61 19.25 4.86
N GLU A 36 18.45 18.92 3.88
CA GLU A 36 18.47 19.55 2.57
C GLU A 36 17.63 18.67 1.62
N VAL A 37 16.57 19.21 1.01
CA VAL A 37 15.63 18.45 0.17
C VAL A 37 15.48 19.10 -1.19
N GLY A 38 15.69 18.36 -2.27
CA GLY A 38 15.54 18.87 -3.63
C GLY A 38 15.88 17.88 -4.74
N GLU A 39 15.54 18.25 -5.97
CA GLU A 39 15.83 17.41 -7.16
C GLU A 39 17.32 17.48 -7.56
N GLY A 40 17.98 18.62 -7.35
CA GLY A 40 19.37 18.87 -7.73
C GLY A 40 20.42 18.36 -6.73
N ILE A 41 20.03 17.57 -5.72
CA ILE A 41 20.96 17.08 -4.70
C ILE A 41 21.97 16.13 -5.31
N GLU A 42 23.24 16.50 -5.20
CA GLU A 42 24.39 15.62 -5.45
C GLU A 42 24.76 14.87 -4.18
N TYR A 43 25.14 13.60 -4.26
CA TYR A 43 25.50 12.73 -3.12
C TYR A 43 24.39 12.69 -2.04
N PRO A 44 23.17 12.28 -2.37
CA PRO A 44 22.07 12.19 -1.41
C PRO A 44 22.31 11.08 -0.38
N THR A 45 21.89 11.31 0.87
CA THR A 45 21.81 10.27 1.91
C THR A 45 20.54 9.44 1.77
N ALA A 46 19.48 10.01 1.16
CA ALA A 46 18.24 9.29 0.89
C ALA A 46 17.57 9.77 -0.40
N ILE A 47 16.69 8.92 -0.95
CA ILE A 47 15.87 9.23 -2.14
C ILE A 47 14.41 9.17 -1.75
N LEU A 48 13.64 10.19 -2.15
CA LEU A 48 12.18 10.25 -2.02
C LEU A 48 11.55 10.41 -3.41
N LEU A 49 10.71 9.46 -3.81
CA LEU A 49 10.12 9.43 -5.15
C LEU A 49 8.64 9.00 -5.13
N ARG A 50 7.94 9.19 -6.27
CA ARG A 50 6.57 8.70 -6.48
C ARG A 50 6.51 7.70 -7.62
N SER A 51 6.46 8.14 -8.87
CA SER A 51 6.28 7.31 -10.07
C SER A 51 7.54 7.15 -10.91
N HIS A 52 8.60 7.88 -10.61
CA HIS A 52 9.88 7.76 -11.32
C HIS A 52 10.40 6.32 -11.27
N LYS A 53 10.81 5.78 -12.42
CA LYS A 53 11.43 4.46 -12.50
C LYS A 53 12.92 4.60 -12.19
N LEU A 54 13.27 4.34 -10.95
CA LEU A 54 14.63 4.49 -10.45
C LEU A 54 15.56 3.45 -11.06
N GLN A 55 16.65 3.93 -11.67
CA GLN A 55 17.69 3.07 -12.27
C GLN A 55 18.82 2.87 -11.27
N GLU A 56 19.58 1.77 -11.41
CA GLU A 56 20.75 1.48 -10.57
C GLU A 56 21.77 2.63 -10.53
N ALA A 57 22.06 3.23 -11.69
CA ALA A 57 23.02 4.34 -11.83
C ALA A 57 22.57 5.63 -11.10
N GLU A 58 21.30 5.74 -10.71
CA GLU A 58 20.76 6.86 -9.96
C GLU A 58 20.84 6.67 -8.43
N ILE A 59 21.37 5.51 -7.98
CA ILE A 59 21.53 5.17 -6.56
C ILE A 59 23.03 5.18 -6.22
N PRO A 60 23.63 6.35 -5.89
CA PRO A 60 25.03 6.42 -5.48
C PRO A 60 25.27 5.71 -4.14
N ASP A 61 26.54 5.42 -3.82
CA ASP A 61 26.92 4.70 -2.60
C ASP A 61 26.60 5.49 -1.30
N SER A 62 26.36 6.80 -1.42
CA SER A 62 25.93 7.63 -0.30
C SER A 62 24.50 7.38 0.16
N VAL A 63 23.66 6.69 -0.65
CA VAL A 63 22.25 6.44 -0.33
C VAL A 63 22.13 5.32 0.69
N THR A 64 21.52 5.64 1.82
CA THR A 64 21.24 4.69 2.91
C THR A 64 19.76 4.31 3.02
N ALA A 65 18.85 5.03 2.35
CA ALA A 65 17.41 4.75 2.39
C ALA A 65 16.69 5.26 1.13
N ILE A 66 15.63 4.57 0.73
CA ILE A 66 14.75 5.01 -0.37
C ILE A 66 13.31 4.92 0.09
N ALA A 67 12.51 5.99 -0.12
CA ALA A 67 11.07 5.97 0.15
C ALA A 67 10.26 6.29 -1.09
N ARG A 68 9.18 5.55 -1.28
CA ARG A 68 8.17 5.80 -2.30
C ARG A 68 6.89 6.34 -1.68
N ALA A 69 6.45 7.50 -2.14
CA ALA A 69 5.12 8.02 -1.84
C ALA A 69 4.05 7.24 -2.62
N GLY A 70 3.70 6.05 -2.14
CA GLY A 70 2.75 5.12 -2.75
C GLY A 70 2.90 3.70 -2.22
N ALA A 71 1.89 2.86 -2.38
CA ALA A 71 1.86 1.50 -1.82
C ALA A 71 2.71 0.48 -2.62
N GLY A 72 2.74 0.56 -3.96
CA GLY A 72 3.55 -0.33 -4.80
C GLY A 72 5.02 0.09 -4.83
N VAL A 73 5.94 -0.79 -5.27
CA VAL A 73 7.38 -0.50 -5.39
C VAL A 73 8.01 -1.04 -6.68
N ASN A 74 7.20 -1.35 -7.67
CA ASN A 74 7.60 -1.92 -8.95
C ASN A 74 8.51 -1.01 -9.80
N ASN A 75 8.61 0.26 -9.43
CA ASN A 75 9.49 1.25 -10.04
C ASN A 75 10.84 1.42 -9.30
N ILE A 76 11.14 0.58 -8.31
CA ILE A 76 12.39 0.60 -7.53
C ILE A 76 13.08 -0.76 -7.67
N PRO A 77 14.42 -0.82 -7.90
CA PRO A 77 15.18 -2.07 -7.94
C PRO A 77 15.39 -2.64 -6.52
N VAL A 78 14.32 -3.15 -5.90
CA VAL A 78 14.31 -3.59 -4.49
C VAL A 78 15.37 -4.66 -4.20
N LYS A 79 15.62 -5.58 -5.14
CA LYS A 79 16.64 -6.63 -4.96
C LYS A 79 18.03 -6.03 -4.81
N LEU A 80 18.42 -5.10 -5.69
CA LEU A 80 19.69 -4.38 -5.58
C LEU A 80 19.79 -3.60 -4.25
N CYS A 81 18.72 -2.92 -3.85
CA CYS A 81 18.70 -2.20 -2.58
C CYS A 81 18.94 -3.14 -1.38
N SER A 82 18.36 -4.35 -1.43
CA SER A 82 18.57 -5.38 -0.40
C SER A 82 20.03 -5.84 -0.33
N GLU A 83 20.64 -6.10 -1.49
CA GLU A 83 22.05 -6.51 -1.61
C GLU A 83 23.01 -5.42 -1.09
N ARG A 84 22.63 -4.13 -1.22
CA ARG A 84 23.40 -2.97 -0.75
C ARG A 84 23.03 -2.53 0.68
N GLY A 85 22.17 -3.25 1.39
CA GLY A 85 21.76 -2.89 2.76
C GLY A 85 20.87 -1.64 2.85
N ILE A 86 20.18 -1.26 1.77
CA ILE A 86 19.36 -0.07 1.68
C ILE A 86 17.88 -0.44 1.92
N PRO A 87 17.24 0.01 3.01
CA PRO A 87 15.81 -0.16 3.22
C PRO A 87 15.00 0.65 2.21
N VAL A 88 13.97 0.00 1.64
CA VAL A 88 13.00 0.61 0.73
C VAL A 88 11.67 0.70 1.44
N PHE A 89 11.20 1.93 1.66
CA PHE A 89 9.93 2.25 2.31
C PHE A 89 8.83 2.47 1.30
N ASN A 90 7.62 2.00 1.61
CA ASN A 90 6.41 2.37 0.91
C ASN A 90 5.37 2.96 1.88
N THR A 91 4.21 3.37 1.38
CA THR A 91 3.19 4.02 2.21
C THR A 91 1.87 3.23 2.19
N PRO A 92 1.85 2.01 2.80
CA PRO A 92 0.66 1.19 2.80
C PRO A 92 -0.47 1.85 3.59
N GLY A 93 -1.65 1.92 2.98
CA GLY A 93 -2.84 2.48 3.61
C GLY A 93 -2.96 4.01 3.56
N ALA A 94 -1.94 4.76 3.14
CA ALA A 94 -2.03 6.21 3.04
C ALA A 94 -3.09 6.69 2.03
N ASN A 95 -3.36 5.88 1.00
CA ASN A 95 -4.38 6.09 -0.03
C ASN A 95 -5.68 5.31 0.23
N ALA A 96 -5.82 4.66 1.38
CA ALA A 96 -6.91 3.70 1.60
C ALA A 96 -8.30 4.34 1.52
N ASN A 97 -8.44 5.58 1.99
CA ASN A 97 -9.72 6.29 1.90
C ASN A 97 -10.13 6.59 0.47
N ALA A 98 -9.20 7.04 -0.39
CA ALA A 98 -9.49 7.30 -1.79
C ALA A 98 -9.96 6.05 -2.52
N VAL A 99 -9.29 4.92 -2.32
CA VAL A 99 -9.70 3.63 -2.91
C VAL A 99 -11.07 3.20 -2.39
N LYS A 100 -11.34 3.33 -1.07
CA LYS A 100 -12.65 3.02 -0.49
C LYS A 100 -13.77 3.85 -1.17
N GLU A 101 -13.55 5.13 -1.41
CA GLU A 101 -14.52 6.01 -2.08
C GLU A 101 -14.78 5.58 -3.53
N LEU A 102 -13.74 5.16 -4.25
CA LEU A 102 -13.91 4.63 -5.59
C LEU A 102 -14.63 3.28 -5.59
N VAL A 103 -14.43 2.42 -4.58
CA VAL A 103 -15.22 1.18 -4.39
C VAL A 103 -16.69 1.51 -4.15
N ALA A 104 -17.00 2.55 -3.35
CA ALA A 104 -18.38 3.03 -3.18
C ALA A 104 -19.03 3.40 -4.52
N ALA A 105 -18.33 4.22 -5.32
CA ALA A 105 -18.78 4.59 -6.65
C ALA A 105 -19.00 3.35 -7.54
N ALA A 106 -18.05 2.41 -7.53
CA ALA A 106 -18.12 1.15 -8.28
C ALA A 106 -19.37 0.34 -7.95
N MET A 107 -19.66 0.14 -6.66
CA MET A 107 -20.85 -0.60 -6.22
C MET A 107 -22.14 0.09 -6.64
N LEU A 108 -22.22 1.42 -6.54
CA LEU A 108 -23.38 2.20 -6.96
C LEU A 108 -23.57 2.17 -8.48
N LEU A 109 -22.49 2.29 -9.27
CA LEU A 109 -22.52 2.19 -10.72
C LEU A 109 -22.87 0.77 -11.21
N ALA A 110 -22.44 -0.26 -10.46
CA ALA A 110 -22.78 -1.65 -10.78
C ALA A 110 -24.21 -2.01 -10.41
N SER A 111 -24.80 -1.35 -9.42
CA SER A 111 -26.16 -1.66 -8.95
C SER A 111 -27.27 -1.15 -9.87
N ARG A 112 -27.01 -0.11 -10.65
CA ARG A 112 -27.91 0.50 -11.65
C ARG A 112 -27.10 0.95 -12.85
N ASP A 113 -27.70 0.96 -14.03
CA ASP A 113 -27.03 1.47 -15.24
C ASP A 113 -27.01 3.01 -15.27
N ILE A 114 -26.29 3.60 -14.32
CA ILE A 114 -26.14 5.07 -14.20
C ILE A 114 -25.42 5.65 -15.42
N VAL A 115 -24.33 4.97 -15.86
CA VAL A 115 -23.51 5.43 -16.99
C VAL A 115 -24.31 5.43 -18.29
N GLY A 116 -25.04 4.34 -18.59
CA GLY A 116 -25.90 4.25 -19.74
C GLY A 116 -27.06 5.27 -19.69
N GLY A 117 -27.66 5.49 -18.52
CA GLY A 117 -28.67 6.51 -18.30
C GLY A 117 -28.16 7.94 -18.56
N ILE A 118 -26.94 8.27 -18.12
CA ILE A 118 -26.30 9.57 -18.38
C ILE A 118 -26.00 9.72 -19.89
N ALA A 119 -25.44 8.69 -20.53
CA ALA A 119 -25.16 8.69 -21.97
C ALA A 119 -26.46 8.88 -22.76
N PHE A 120 -27.50 8.09 -22.47
CA PHE A 120 -28.80 8.21 -23.09
C PHE A 120 -29.36 9.63 -22.98
N ALA A 121 -29.35 10.23 -21.79
CA ALA A 121 -29.89 11.59 -21.60
C ALA A 121 -29.10 12.65 -22.39
N ARG A 122 -27.78 12.48 -22.48
CA ARG A 122 -26.88 13.40 -23.21
C ARG A 122 -27.06 13.35 -24.72
N ASP A 123 -27.37 12.16 -25.26
CA ASP A 123 -27.46 11.92 -26.69
C ASP A 123 -28.85 12.30 -27.28
N GLN A 124 -29.77 12.85 -26.46
CA GLN A 124 -31.08 13.25 -26.95
C GLN A 124 -31.03 14.58 -27.73
N ASP A 125 -31.96 14.71 -28.66
CA ASP A 125 -32.14 15.94 -29.42
C ASP A 125 -32.67 17.08 -28.52
N GLY A 126 -31.86 18.11 -28.32
CA GLY A 126 -32.21 19.31 -27.54
C GLY A 126 -33.32 20.17 -28.16
N SER A 127 -33.78 19.87 -29.39
CA SER A 127 -34.87 20.57 -30.06
C SER A 127 -36.25 20.03 -29.69
N LEU A 128 -36.36 18.92 -28.97
CA LEU A 128 -37.64 18.37 -28.50
C LEU A 128 -38.38 19.36 -27.59
N ALA A 129 -39.68 19.43 -27.75
CA ALA A 129 -40.52 20.19 -26.83
C ALA A 129 -40.41 19.61 -25.41
N PRO A 130 -40.45 20.42 -24.33
CA PRO A 130 -40.25 19.94 -22.96
C PRO A 130 -41.18 18.78 -22.55
N ALA A 131 -42.42 18.78 -23.02
CA ALA A 131 -43.39 17.71 -22.75
C ALA A 131 -42.99 16.39 -23.41
N ASP A 132 -42.52 16.44 -24.67
CA ASP A 132 -42.11 15.27 -25.43
C ASP A 132 -40.82 14.70 -24.87
N PHE A 133 -39.89 15.57 -24.47
CA PHE A 133 -38.67 15.16 -23.78
C PHE A 133 -38.95 14.44 -22.44
N SER A 134 -39.86 14.99 -21.62
CA SER A 134 -40.28 14.35 -20.37
C SER A 134 -40.96 12.99 -20.63
N ALA A 135 -41.82 12.89 -21.64
CA ALA A 135 -42.48 11.64 -22.02
C ALA A 135 -41.45 10.59 -22.49
N LEU A 136 -40.44 11.01 -23.24
CA LEU A 136 -39.32 10.14 -23.66
C LEU A 136 -38.55 9.58 -22.45
N MET A 137 -38.16 10.44 -21.51
CA MET A 137 -37.43 10.02 -20.30
C MET A 137 -38.26 9.01 -19.47
N GLU A 138 -39.54 9.27 -19.24
CA GLU A 138 -40.41 8.37 -18.49
C GLU A 138 -40.60 7.00 -19.19
N ARG A 139 -40.69 6.97 -20.52
CA ARG A 139 -40.77 5.75 -21.28
C ARG A 139 -39.53 4.89 -21.20
N GLU A 140 -38.33 5.51 -21.29
CA GLU A 140 -37.05 4.82 -21.40
C GLU A 140 -36.40 4.51 -20.04
N LYS A 141 -36.76 5.20 -18.94
CA LYS A 141 -36.14 5.07 -17.61
C LYS A 141 -36.03 3.63 -17.11
N LYS A 142 -36.97 2.75 -17.49
CA LYS A 142 -36.96 1.34 -17.07
C LYS A 142 -35.72 0.56 -17.55
N ARG A 143 -35.11 0.98 -18.65
CA ARG A 143 -33.89 0.36 -19.20
C ARG A 143 -32.68 0.49 -18.25
N PHE A 144 -32.66 1.52 -17.42
CA PHE A 144 -31.58 1.86 -16.52
C PHE A 144 -31.89 1.47 -15.06
N ALA A 145 -32.99 0.78 -14.83
CA ALA A 145 -33.39 0.31 -13.50
C ALA A 145 -32.42 -0.76 -12.99
N GLY A 146 -32.27 -0.84 -11.67
CA GLY A 146 -31.43 -1.82 -11.03
C GLY A 146 -31.89 -2.18 -9.62
N ALA A 147 -30.96 -2.49 -8.73
CA ALA A 147 -31.23 -2.91 -7.37
C ALA A 147 -30.61 -1.94 -6.35
N GLU A 148 -31.08 -1.99 -5.12
CA GLU A 148 -30.46 -1.31 -3.98
C GLU A 148 -29.33 -2.16 -3.41
N LEU A 149 -28.35 -1.52 -2.77
CA LEU A 149 -27.26 -2.20 -2.03
C LEU A 149 -27.76 -2.71 -0.67
N ALA A 150 -28.68 -2.00 -0.04
CA ALA A 150 -29.23 -2.37 1.26
C ALA A 150 -29.83 -3.79 1.23
N GLY A 151 -29.51 -4.60 2.23
CA GLY A 151 -29.94 -6.00 2.33
C GLY A 151 -29.22 -6.97 1.39
N LYS A 152 -28.24 -6.51 0.59
CA LYS A 152 -27.33 -7.35 -0.18
C LYS A 152 -26.13 -7.76 0.65
N THR A 153 -25.41 -8.82 0.24
CA THR A 153 -24.20 -9.27 0.91
C THR A 153 -22.95 -8.79 0.18
N LEU A 154 -22.06 -8.08 0.89
CA LEU A 154 -20.73 -7.72 0.42
C LEU A 154 -19.69 -8.71 0.96
N GLY A 155 -18.98 -9.40 0.06
CA GLY A 155 -17.82 -10.21 0.36
C GLY A 155 -16.53 -9.39 0.20
N VAL A 156 -15.73 -9.29 1.26
CA VAL A 156 -14.44 -8.58 1.23
C VAL A 156 -13.31 -9.59 1.34
N ILE A 157 -12.47 -9.68 0.31
CA ILE A 157 -11.28 -10.56 0.29
C ILE A 157 -10.04 -9.70 0.50
N GLY A 158 -9.37 -9.91 1.65
CA GLY A 158 -8.31 -9.05 2.18
C GLY A 158 -8.88 -7.95 3.09
N LEU A 159 -8.60 -8.03 4.38
CA LEU A 159 -9.10 -7.10 5.41
C LEU A 159 -7.99 -6.18 5.96
N GLY A 160 -7.03 -5.86 5.11
CA GLY A 160 -6.00 -4.86 5.39
C GLY A 160 -6.54 -3.43 5.48
N ALA A 161 -5.67 -2.43 5.26
CA ALA A 161 -6.03 -1.01 5.40
C ALA A 161 -7.23 -0.57 4.53
N ILE A 162 -7.32 -1.06 3.29
CA ILE A 162 -8.43 -0.73 2.37
C ILE A 162 -9.65 -1.60 2.68
N GLY A 163 -9.47 -2.92 2.74
CA GLY A 163 -10.60 -3.85 2.90
C GLY A 163 -11.37 -3.65 4.20
N SER A 164 -10.72 -3.24 5.29
CA SER A 164 -11.41 -2.89 6.55
C SER A 164 -12.30 -1.66 6.41
N LEU A 165 -11.85 -0.64 5.65
CA LEU A 165 -12.68 0.54 5.37
C LEU A 165 -13.85 0.20 4.44
N VAL A 166 -13.64 -0.68 3.45
CA VAL A 166 -14.70 -1.16 2.54
C VAL A 166 -15.71 -2.02 3.28
N ALA A 167 -15.26 -2.85 4.23
CA ALA A 167 -16.17 -3.62 5.07
C ALA A 167 -17.09 -2.71 5.92
N ARG A 168 -16.53 -1.64 6.51
CA ARG A 168 -17.33 -0.63 7.22
C ARG A 168 -18.30 0.09 6.28
N LEU A 169 -17.84 0.50 5.09
CA LEU A 169 -18.67 1.13 4.07
C LEU A 169 -19.87 0.26 3.67
N GLY A 170 -19.66 -1.06 3.52
CA GLY A 170 -20.75 -2.00 3.27
C GLY A 170 -21.81 -1.99 4.36
N LEU A 171 -21.41 -1.97 5.63
CA LEU A 171 -22.34 -1.83 6.76
C LEU A 171 -23.07 -0.50 6.73
N ASP A 172 -22.38 0.61 6.41
CA ASP A 172 -22.99 1.94 6.31
C ASP A 172 -24.04 2.02 5.17
N PHE A 173 -23.88 1.21 4.12
CA PHE A 173 -24.88 1.02 3.04
C PHE A 173 -26.02 0.05 3.42
N GLY A 174 -26.05 -0.46 4.65
CA GLY A 174 -27.06 -1.42 5.10
C GLY A 174 -26.90 -2.82 4.47
N MET A 175 -25.70 -3.17 4.06
CA MET A 175 -25.37 -4.51 3.54
C MET A 175 -25.00 -5.47 4.70
N ASP A 176 -25.24 -6.76 4.48
CA ASP A 176 -24.53 -7.80 5.25
C ASP A 176 -23.08 -7.88 4.77
N VAL A 177 -22.12 -7.91 5.70
CA VAL A 177 -20.71 -7.96 5.33
C VAL A 177 -20.06 -9.26 5.80
N VAL A 178 -19.43 -9.97 4.86
CA VAL A 178 -18.63 -11.17 5.11
C VAL A 178 -17.20 -10.92 4.65
N GLY A 179 -16.21 -11.41 5.41
CA GLY A 179 -14.81 -11.14 5.11
C GLY A 179 -13.92 -12.37 5.22
N PHE A 180 -12.88 -12.41 4.40
CA PHE A 180 -11.84 -13.44 4.45
C PHE A 180 -10.46 -12.79 4.32
N ASP A 181 -9.59 -13.08 5.28
CA ASP A 181 -8.17 -12.73 5.24
C ASP A 181 -7.38 -13.77 6.07
N PRO A 182 -6.53 -14.60 5.44
CA PRO A 182 -5.75 -15.60 6.17
C PRO A 182 -4.57 -15.03 6.96
N ALA A 183 -4.14 -13.81 6.62
CA ALA A 183 -2.99 -13.12 7.22
C ALA A 183 -3.39 -11.94 8.12
N LEU A 184 -4.67 -11.89 8.55
CA LEU A 184 -5.18 -10.80 9.38
C LEU A 184 -4.44 -10.74 10.72
N SER A 185 -3.75 -9.62 10.99
CA SER A 185 -3.10 -9.42 12.28
C SER A 185 -4.12 -9.17 13.39
N VAL A 186 -3.72 -9.41 14.64
CA VAL A 186 -4.57 -9.14 15.82
C VAL A 186 -4.99 -7.67 15.86
N GLU A 187 -4.06 -6.75 15.61
CA GLU A 187 -4.33 -5.31 15.59
C GLU A 187 -5.31 -4.91 14.47
N ALA A 188 -5.21 -5.54 13.30
CA ALA A 188 -6.15 -5.30 12.21
C ALA A 188 -7.54 -5.86 12.56
N ALA A 189 -7.61 -7.02 13.19
CA ALA A 189 -8.87 -7.60 13.65
C ALA A 189 -9.60 -6.70 14.66
N TRP A 190 -8.87 -6.06 15.58
CA TRP A 190 -9.44 -5.10 16.56
C TRP A 190 -10.05 -3.83 15.92
N ARG A 191 -9.70 -3.51 14.69
CA ARG A 191 -10.24 -2.35 13.96
C ARG A 191 -11.50 -2.67 13.16
N LEU A 192 -11.80 -3.96 12.95
CA LEU A 192 -12.98 -4.38 12.22
C LEU A 192 -14.24 -4.19 13.05
N PRO A 193 -15.36 -3.71 12.47
CA PRO A 193 -16.66 -3.76 13.11
C PRO A 193 -17.05 -5.19 13.47
N SER A 194 -17.70 -5.36 14.63
CA SER A 194 -18.14 -6.67 15.15
C SER A 194 -19.17 -7.37 14.25
N GLU A 195 -19.88 -6.60 13.41
CA GLU A 195 -20.88 -7.05 12.48
C GLU A 195 -20.29 -7.77 11.25
N VAL A 196 -19.00 -7.57 10.97
CA VAL A 196 -18.29 -8.26 9.87
C VAL A 196 -18.13 -9.73 10.21
N ARG A 197 -18.79 -10.60 9.47
CA ARG A 197 -18.73 -12.04 9.69
C ARG A 197 -17.54 -12.66 8.98
N ARG A 198 -16.66 -13.31 9.74
CA ARG A 198 -15.51 -14.03 9.20
C ARG A 198 -15.96 -15.28 8.45
N MET A 199 -15.46 -15.48 7.22
CA MET A 199 -15.58 -16.71 6.47
C MET A 199 -14.33 -17.59 6.67
N LYS A 200 -14.53 -18.92 6.62
CA LYS A 200 -13.45 -19.89 6.82
C LYS A 200 -12.57 -20.05 5.57
N ASP A 201 -13.15 -19.82 4.40
CA ASP A 201 -12.51 -19.93 3.09
C ASP A 201 -13.14 -18.98 2.07
N VAL A 202 -12.46 -18.77 0.95
CA VAL A 202 -12.89 -17.91 -0.15
C VAL A 202 -14.15 -18.44 -0.81
N GLN A 203 -14.24 -19.75 -1.03
CA GLN A 203 -15.39 -20.37 -1.73
C GLN A 203 -16.70 -20.09 -1.00
N THR A 204 -16.69 -20.25 0.33
CA THR A 204 -17.87 -19.96 1.16
C THR A 204 -18.25 -18.46 1.10
N LEU A 205 -17.28 -17.56 1.03
CA LEU A 205 -17.52 -16.14 0.86
C LEU A 205 -18.17 -15.85 -0.49
N LEU A 206 -17.61 -16.38 -1.57
CA LEU A 206 -18.10 -16.17 -2.94
C LEU A 206 -19.56 -16.66 -3.12
N ALA A 207 -19.87 -17.84 -2.58
CA ALA A 207 -21.22 -18.43 -2.67
C ALA A 207 -22.30 -17.61 -1.94
N ARG A 208 -21.93 -16.75 -1.00
CA ARG A 208 -22.85 -15.94 -0.19
C ARG A 208 -22.96 -14.51 -0.62
N SER A 209 -22.07 -14.02 -1.48
CA SER A 209 -21.92 -12.60 -1.77
C SER A 209 -22.64 -12.18 -3.05
N ASP A 210 -23.35 -11.08 -2.99
CA ASP A 210 -23.92 -10.39 -4.17
C ASP A 210 -22.86 -9.47 -4.82
N PHE A 211 -21.99 -8.87 -3.99
CA PHE A 211 -20.85 -8.07 -4.41
C PHE A 211 -19.59 -8.64 -3.77
N ILE A 212 -18.52 -8.77 -4.55
CA ILE A 212 -17.22 -9.24 -4.08
C ILE A 212 -16.18 -8.16 -4.36
N SER A 213 -15.44 -7.72 -3.32
CA SER A 213 -14.41 -6.71 -3.46
C SER A 213 -13.05 -7.26 -3.07
N LEU A 214 -12.07 -7.11 -3.97
CA LEU A 214 -10.70 -7.63 -3.80
C LEU A 214 -9.77 -6.57 -3.27
N HIS A 215 -9.05 -6.87 -2.16
CA HIS A 215 -8.08 -5.99 -1.51
C HIS A 215 -6.81 -6.75 -1.10
N LEU A 216 -6.27 -7.51 -2.04
CA LEU A 216 -5.10 -8.37 -1.85
C LEU A 216 -3.87 -7.80 -2.54
N PRO A 217 -2.65 -8.01 -1.99
CA PRO A 217 -1.41 -7.83 -2.74
C PRO A 217 -1.25 -8.96 -3.77
N VAL A 218 -0.39 -8.73 -4.79
CA VAL A 218 0.05 -9.80 -5.70
C VAL A 218 1.16 -10.59 -5.04
N LEU A 219 0.87 -11.83 -4.73
CA LEU A 219 1.77 -12.85 -4.20
C LEU A 219 1.62 -14.10 -5.06
N ASP A 220 2.52 -15.08 -4.94
CA ASP A 220 2.39 -16.36 -5.64
C ASP A 220 1.06 -17.06 -5.30
N SER A 221 0.56 -16.89 -4.07
CA SER A 221 -0.72 -17.47 -3.61
C SER A 221 -1.96 -16.68 -4.03
N THR A 222 -1.83 -15.45 -4.48
CA THR A 222 -2.97 -14.58 -4.88
C THR A 222 -3.01 -14.29 -6.37
N ARG A 223 -1.92 -14.53 -7.09
CA ARG A 223 -1.86 -14.41 -8.55
C ARG A 223 -2.81 -15.44 -9.19
N GLY A 224 -3.72 -14.96 -10.04
CA GLY A 224 -4.74 -15.79 -10.66
C GLY A 224 -5.69 -16.47 -9.66
N LEU A 225 -5.90 -15.86 -8.49
CA LEU A 225 -6.81 -16.38 -7.47
C LEU A 225 -8.24 -16.53 -8.03
N ILE A 226 -8.70 -15.55 -8.78
CA ILE A 226 -10.01 -15.60 -9.44
C ILE A 226 -9.79 -16.20 -10.84
N ASN A 227 -9.93 -17.49 -10.93
CA ASN A 227 -9.81 -18.33 -12.13
C ASN A 227 -11.09 -19.13 -12.37
N ALA A 228 -11.11 -19.95 -13.42
CA ALA A 228 -12.27 -20.76 -13.81
C ALA A 228 -12.82 -21.65 -12.66
N ASP A 229 -11.94 -22.23 -11.84
CA ASP A 229 -12.38 -23.07 -10.72
C ASP A 229 -13.00 -22.23 -9.60
N MET A 230 -12.42 -21.08 -9.29
CA MET A 230 -12.94 -20.18 -8.26
C MET A 230 -14.25 -19.54 -8.70
N LEU A 231 -14.40 -19.20 -10.00
CA LEU A 231 -15.62 -18.61 -10.57
C LEU A 231 -16.84 -19.56 -10.48
N LYS A 232 -16.65 -20.87 -10.42
CA LYS A 232 -17.75 -21.84 -10.19
C LYS A 232 -18.42 -21.68 -8.82
N HIS A 233 -17.77 -21.05 -7.87
CA HIS A 233 -18.28 -20.82 -6.52
C HIS A 233 -19.00 -19.48 -6.36
N PHE A 234 -18.97 -18.61 -7.39
CA PHE A 234 -19.69 -17.34 -7.32
C PHE A 234 -21.19 -17.57 -7.32
N ARG A 235 -21.89 -16.73 -6.56
CA ARG A 235 -23.35 -16.68 -6.64
C ARG A 235 -23.75 -16.18 -8.02
N PRO A 236 -24.63 -16.88 -8.77
CA PRO A 236 -25.08 -16.43 -10.09
C PRO A 236 -25.62 -15.01 -10.06
N GLY A 237 -25.16 -14.18 -10.99
CA GLY A 237 -25.54 -12.77 -11.10
C GLY A 237 -24.83 -11.83 -10.13
N SER A 238 -23.81 -12.31 -9.38
CA SER A 238 -23.00 -11.45 -8.52
C SER A 238 -22.12 -10.48 -9.30
N CYS A 239 -21.61 -9.45 -8.62
CA CYS A 239 -20.71 -8.43 -9.15
C CYS A 239 -19.32 -8.58 -8.54
N LEU A 240 -18.28 -8.56 -9.38
CA LEU A 240 -16.88 -8.56 -8.94
C LEU A 240 -16.29 -7.15 -9.08
N VAL A 241 -15.70 -6.64 -7.99
CA VAL A 241 -15.04 -5.33 -7.90
C VAL A 241 -13.56 -5.54 -7.64
N ASN A 242 -12.68 -5.08 -8.54
CA ASN A 242 -11.23 -5.24 -8.44
C ASN A 242 -10.49 -3.89 -8.49
N PHE A 243 -10.22 -3.34 -7.32
CA PHE A 243 -9.33 -2.19 -7.12
C PHE A 243 -8.01 -2.60 -6.44
N ALA A 244 -7.69 -3.89 -6.47
CA ALA A 244 -6.44 -4.41 -5.93
C ALA A 244 -5.33 -4.45 -6.99
N ARG A 245 -5.35 -5.44 -7.88
CA ARG A 245 -4.37 -5.61 -8.97
C ARG A 245 -4.98 -6.47 -10.09
N GLU A 246 -4.55 -6.22 -11.34
CA GLU A 246 -4.99 -6.97 -12.52
C GLU A 246 -4.68 -8.46 -12.37
N GLU A 247 -3.46 -8.78 -11.93
CA GLU A 247 -2.93 -10.15 -11.90
C GLU A 247 -3.67 -11.10 -10.95
N ILE A 248 -4.59 -10.60 -10.13
CA ILE A 248 -5.39 -11.43 -9.22
C ILE A 248 -6.51 -12.17 -9.97
N VAL A 249 -6.94 -11.64 -11.11
CA VAL A 249 -8.04 -12.18 -11.91
C VAL A 249 -7.51 -12.71 -13.24
N VAL A 250 -7.88 -13.94 -13.61
CA VAL A 250 -7.60 -14.51 -14.94
C VAL A 250 -8.65 -13.95 -15.91
N THR A 251 -8.20 -13.09 -16.83
CA THR A 251 -9.11 -12.31 -17.69
C THR A 251 -9.94 -13.19 -18.62
N GLU A 252 -9.37 -14.25 -19.19
CA GLU A 252 -10.05 -15.18 -20.08
C GLU A 252 -11.19 -15.90 -19.36
N ASP A 253 -10.95 -16.38 -18.14
CA ASP A 253 -11.97 -17.06 -17.33
C ASP A 253 -13.07 -16.08 -16.89
N LEU A 254 -12.70 -14.83 -16.61
CA LEU A 254 -13.64 -13.75 -16.29
C LEU A 254 -14.59 -13.46 -17.45
N VAL A 255 -14.08 -13.42 -18.69
CA VAL A 255 -14.90 -13.22 -19.90
C VAL A 255 -15.92 -14.34 -20.04
N GLU A 256 -15.54 -15.59 -19.79
CA GLU A 256 -16.48 -16.74 -19.82
C GLU A 256 -17.55 -16.63 -18.72
N ALA A 257 -17.18 -16.18 -17.53
CA ALA A 257 -18.11 -16.00 -16.40
C ALA A 257 -19.13 -14.88 -16.67
N LEU A 258 -18.71 -13.79 -17.35
CA LEU A 258 -19.61 -12.73 -17.80
C LEU A 258 -20.55 -13.25 -18.91
N ASN A 259 -20.02 -13.97 -19.92
CA ASN A 259 -20.82 -14.51 -21.02
C ASN A 259 -21.87 -15.53 -20.55
N SER A 260 -21.57 -16.33 -19.54
CA SER A 260 -22.48 -17.32 -18.95
C SER A 260 -23.49 -16.71 -17.96
N GLY A 261 -23.34 -15.46 -17.57
CA GLY A 261 -24.16 -14.79 -16.54
C GLY A 261 -23.84 -15.25 -15.11
N THR A 262 -22.75 -15.99 -14.92
CA THR A 262 -22.22 -16.28 -13.58
C THR A 262 -21.90 -14.99 -12.84
N LEU A 263 -21.27 -14.05 -13.54
CA LEU A 263 -21.13 -12.65 -13.11
C LEU A 263 -22.09 -11.76 -13.91
N SER A 264 -22.78 -10.88 -13.22
CA SER A 264 -23.60 -9.85 -13.88
C SER A 264 -22.80 -8.64 -14.30
N ARG A 265 -21.69 -8.36 -13.57
CA ARG A 265 -20.86 -7.19 -13.83
C ARG A 265 -19.45 -7.34 -13.24
N TYR A 266 -18.48 -6.74 -13.94
CA TYR A 266 -17.12 -6.56 -13.46
C TYR A 266 -16.76 -5.08 -13.42
N VAL A 267 -16.25 -4.60 -12.28
CA VAL A 267 -15.78 -3.21 -12.14
C VAL A 267 -14.33 -3.24 -11.69
N ALA A 268 -13.46 -2.56 -12.44
CA ALA A 268 -12.03 -2.58 -12.12
C ALA A 268 -11.32 -1.27 -12.46
N ASP A 269 -10.19 -1.06 -11.76
CA ASP A 269 -9.28 0.05 -12.01
C ASP A 269 -8.11 -0.34 -12.95
N PHE A 270 -8.26 -1.48 -13.63
CA PHE A 270 -7.25 -2.06 -14.52
C PHE A 270 -7.89 -2.45 -15.85
N PRO A 271 -7.90 -1.54 -16.86
CA PRO A 271 -8.46 -1.84 -18.17
C PRO A 271 -7.65 -2.92 -18.89
N ASN A 272 -8.36 -3.90 -19.46
CA ASN A 272 -7.76 -4.95 -20.28
C ASN A 272 -8.46 -4.96 -21.65
N PRO A 273 -7.74 -5.10 -22.78
CA PRO A 273 -8.32 -5.09 -24.12
C PRO A 273 -9.46 -6.07 -24.35
N LEU A 274 -9.44 -7.25 -23.69
CA LEU A 274 -10.51 -8.27 -23.81
C LEU A 274 -11.83 -7.85 -23.16
N LEU A 275 -11.79 -6.84 -22.31
CA LEU A 275 -12.95 -6.34 -21.54
C LEU A 275 -13.50 -5.02 -22.09
N LEU A 276 -12.82 -4.40 -23.06
CA LEU A 276 -13.26 -3.12 -23.64
C LEU A 276 -14.53 -3.29 -24.48
N GLY A 277 -15.41 -2.30 -24.42
CA GLY A 277 -16.63 -2.25 -25.23
C GLY A 277 -17.75 -3.20 -24.78
N ARG A 278 -17.62 -3.84 -23.61
CA ARG A 278 -18.66 -4.69 -23.03
C ARG A 278 -19.57 -3.87 -22.11
N ASP A 279 -20.88 -4.09 -22.19
CA ASP A 279 -21.89 -3.41 -21.35
C ASP A 279 -21.90 -3.92 -19.90
N ASP A 280 -21.32 -5.12 -19.67
CA ASP A 280 -21.22 -5.75 -18.35
C ASP A 280 -19.89 -5.44 -17.63
N THR A 281 -19.08 -4.50 -18.16
CA THR A 281 -17.84 -4.06 -17.54
C THR A 281 -17.81 -2.54 -17.33
N ILE A 282 -17.21 -2.11 -16.20
CA ILE A 282 -16.89 -0.71 -15.91
C ILE A 282 -15.40 -0.65 -15.59
N LEU A 283 -14.64 -0.08 -16.51
CA LEU A 283 -13.17 -0.06 -16.41
C LEU A 283 -12.67 1.38 -16.23
N MET A 284 -11.80 1.58 -15.26
CA MET A 284 -11.22 2.88 -14.91
C MET A 284 -9.69 2.85 -15.13
N PRO A 285 -9.05 3.99 -15.47
CA PRO A 285 -7.63 4.02 -15.87
C PRO A 285 -6.68 4.16 -14.67
N HIS A 286 -6.79 3.28 -13.66
CA HIS A 286 -5.96 3.20 -12.46
C HIS A 286 -6.00 4.51 -11.63
N ILE A 287 -7.20 4.98 -11.32
CA ILE A 287 -7.43 6.24 -10.60
C ILE A 287 -7.78 6.07 -9.11
N GLY A 288 -7.77 4.84 -8.58
CA GLY A 288 -8.19 4.54 -7.20
C GLY A 288 -7.46 5.34 -6.13
N ALA A 289 -6.20 5.72 -6.38
CA ALA A 289 -5.41 6.54 -5.47
C ALA A 289 -5.16 7.97 -5.99
N SER A 290 -5.83 8.40 -7.05
CA SER A 290 -5.57 9.68 -7.73
C SER A 290 -6.41 10.81 -7.15
N THR A 291 -6.22 11.09 -5.86
CA THR A 291 -6.80 12.26 -5.19
C THR A 291 -5.69 13.10 -4.53
N ALA A 292 -5.92 14.40 -4.38
CA ALA A 292 -4.95 15.30 -3.76
C ALA A 292 -4.61 14.83 -2.32
N GLU A 293 -5.60 14.39 -1.56
CA GLU A 293 -5.43 13.91 -0.19
C GLU A 293 -4.62 12.61 -0.13
N ALA A 294 -4.84 11.67 -1.06
CA ALA A 294 -4.05 10.45 -1.12
C ALA A 294 -2.58 10.73 -1.44
N GLU A 295 -2.31 11.66 -2.36
CA GLU A 295 -0.97 12.10 -2.70
C GLU A 295 -0.27 12.78 -1.51
N GLU A 296 -0.99 13.66 -0.81
CA GLU A 296 -0.51 14.32 0.41
C GLU A 296 -0.19 13.31 1.51
N ASN A 297 -1.12 12.40 1.81
CA ASN A 297 -0.94 11.39 2.84
C ASN A 297 0.23 10.45 2.53
N CYS A 298 0.40 10.04 1.25
CA CYS A 298 1.54 9.25 0.84
C CYS A 298 2.86 10.01 1.02
N ALA A 299 2.92 11.29 0.63
CA ALA A 299 4.12 12.10 0.77
C ALA A 299 4.49 12.34 2.24
N VAL A 300 3.49 12.61 3.10
CA VAL A 300 3.69 12.77 4.55
C VAL A 300 4.21 11.49 5.18
N MET A 301 3.57 10.34 4.91
CA MET A 301 3.99 9.06 5.47
C MET A 301 5.40 8.67 5.01
N ALA A 302 5.74 8.88 3.73
CA ALA A 302 7.07 8.59 3.20
C ALA A 302 8.14 9.47 3.85
N ALA A 303 7.86 10.76 4.03
CA ALA A 303 8.76 11.70 4.70
C ALA A 303 8.98 11.33 6.17
N ASP A 304 7.91 11.01 6.92
CA ASP A 304 8.00 10.62 8.33
C ASP A 304 8.82 9.32 8.51
N GLN A 305 8.70 8.37 7.59
CA GLN A 305 9.49 7.13 7.61
C GLN A 305 10.96 7.37 7.33
N LEU A 306 11.31 8.18 6.30
CA LEU A 306 12.70 8.58 6.06
C LEU A 306 13.29 9.33 7.24
N LYS A 307 12.55 10.28 7.81
CA LYS A 307 12.96 11.01 8.98
C LYS A 307 13.25 10.08 10.17
N GLY A 308 12.31 9.18 10.48
CA GLY A 308 12.47 8.21 11.56
C GLY A 308 13.68 7.27 11.36
N PHE A 309 13.99 6.92 10.11
CA PHE A 309 15.16 6.13 9.79
C PHE A 309 16.47 6.94 9.91
N LEU A 310 16.54 8.11 9.30
CA LEU A 310 17.74 8.93 9.26
C LEU A 310 18.13 9.49 10.65
N GLU A 311 17.13 9.84 11.47
CA GLU A 311 17.38 10.39 12.82
C GLU A 311 17.55 9.30 13.88
N HIS A 312 16.90 8.14 13.74
CA HIS A 312 16.80 7.13 14.80
C HIS A 312 17.14 5.71 14.38
N GLY A 313 17.35 5.45 13.10
CA GLY A 313 17.55 4.09 12.57
C GLY A 313 16.30 3.20 12.62
N ASN A 314 15.13 3.77 12.92
CA ASN A 314 13.87 3.01 12.99
C ASN A 314 13.36 2.65 11.60
N ILE A 315 12.91 1.41 11.43
CA ILE A 315 12.35 0.91 10.17
C ILE A 315 10.88 0.55 10.35
N ARG A 316 10.02 1.24 9.60
CA ARG A 316 8.58 0.98 9.52
C ARG A 316 8.13 0.92 8.07
N ASN A 317 7.27 -0.04 7.73
CA ASN A 317 6.75 -0.24 6.37
C ASN A 317 7.85 -0.39 5.29
N SER A 318 8.99 -1.00 5.61
CA SER A 318 9.95 -1.38 4.59
C SER A 318 9.50 -2.67 3.90
N VAL A 319 9.71 -2.75 2.58
CA VAL A 319 9.37 -3.93 1.78
C VAL A 319 10.46 -5.00 1.76
N ASN A 320 11.67 -4.65 2.18
CA ASN A 320 12.84 -5.53 2.14
C ASN A 320 13.58 -5.66 3.49
N PHE A 321 13.18 -4.89 4.50
CA PHE A 321 13.73 -4.98 5.86
C PHE A 321 12.64 -5.26 6.89
N PRO A 322 12.98 -5.86 8.04
CA PRO A 322 12.02 -6.10 9.10
C PRO A 322 11.56 -4.78 9.73
N THR A 323 10.30 -4.71 10.17
CA THR A 323 9.86 -3.59 11.02
C THR A 323 10.56 -3.69 12.37
N ILE A 324 11.34 -2.66 12.70
CA ILE A 324 12.14 -2.57 13.92
C ILE A 324 12.16 -1.14 14.41
N GLU A 325 11.70 -0.92 15.62
CA GLU A 325 11.64 0.38 16.27
C GLU A 325 12.14 0.22 17.70
N LEU A 326 13.08 1.07 18.10
CA LEU A 326 13.61 1.14 19.45
C LEU A 326 13.61 2.61 19.89
N GLU A 327 12.93 2.91 21.00
CA GLU A 327 12.99 4.23 21.62
C GLU A 327 14.44 4.50 22.04
N ARG A 328 14.99 5.64 21.65
CA ARG A 328 16.38 5.98 21.95
C ARG A 328 16.52 6.33 23.43
N THR A 329 17.37 5.61 24.12
CA THR A 329 17.59 5.75 25.57
C THR A 329 18.94 6.39 25.91
N THR A 330 19.86 6.46 24.93
CA THR A 330 21.22 7.00 25.08
C THR A 330 21.56 7.98 23.96
N ASP A 331 22.63 8.76 24.12
CA ASP A 331 23.09 9.71 23.10
C ASP A 331 23.80 9.03 21.92
N PHE A 332 24.26 7.79 22.09
CA PHE A 332 25.03 7.07 21.08
C PHE A 332 24.31 5.80 20.61
N ARG A 333 24.05 5.74 19.31
CA ARG A 333 23.40 4.61 18.67
C ARG A 333 24.15 4.20 17.42
N ILE A 334 24.39 2.90 17.28
CA ILE A 334 24.85 2.28 16.05
C ILE A 334 23.66 1.55 15.42
N THR A 335 23.45 1.75 14.12
CA THR A 335 22.53 0.96 13.31
C THR A 335 23.29 0.33 12.17
N LEU A 336 23.02 -0.93 11.90
CA LEU A 336 23.66 -1.62 10.78
C LEU A 336 22.81 -2.73 10.20
N SER A 337 22.96 -2.95 8.91
CA SER A 337 22.41 -4.09 8.18
C SER A 337 23.51 -5.10 7.86
N ASN A 338 23.20 -6.38 8.00
CA ASN A 338 24.12 -7.46 7.71
C ASN A 338 23.41 -8.68 7.14
N GLN A 339 24.19 -9.59 6.57
CA GLN A 339 23.70 -10.93 6.20
C GLN A 339 23.29 -11.68 7.47
N ASN A 340 22.14 -12.34 7.43
CA ASN A 340 21.58 -13.08 8.56
C ASN A 340 22.31 -14.42 8.73
N GLU A 341 23.56 -14.37 9.22
CA GLU A 341 24.45 -15.51 9.41
C GLU A 341 24.75 -15.77 10.89
N PRO A 342 24.92 -17.03 11.29
CA PRO A 342 25.30 -17.38 12.65
C PRO A 342 26.63 -16.71 13.06
N GLY A 343 26.65 -16.13 14.27
CA GLY A 343 27.86 -15.52 14.86
C GLY A 343 28.07 -14.04 14.54
N MET A 344 27.39 -13.46 13.52
CA MET A 344 27.58 -12.06 13.13
C MET A 344 27.33 -11.09 14.28
N LEU A 345 26.19 -11.20 14.96
CA LEU A 345 25.89 -10.34 16.10
C LEU A 345 26.91 -10.51 17.24
N SER A 346 27.38 -11.73 17.49
CA SER A 346 28.41 -12.00 18.50
C SER A 346 29.72 -11.29 18.19
N HIS A 347 30.16 -11.27 16.93
CA HIS A 347 31.38 -10.56 16.51
C HIS A 347 31.24 -9.05 16.73
N ILE A 348 30.08 -8.46 16.34
CA ILE A 348 29.82 -7.04 16.54
C ILE A 348 29.87 -6.66 18.02
N LEU A 349 29.18 -7.45 18.87
CA LEU A 349 29.18 -7.21 20.32
C LEU A 349 30.56 -7.37 20.97
N THR A 350 31.36 -8.31 20.46
CA THR A 350 32.77 -8.48 20.93
C THR A 350 33.60 -7.23 20.63
N LEU A 351 33.54 -6.69 19.42
CA LEU A 351 34.25 -5.46 19.05
C LEU A 351 33.81 -4.25 19.90
N ILE A 352 32.50 -4.13 20.18
CA ILE A 352 31.97 -3.06 21.06
C ILE A 352 32.55 -3.21 22.46
N GLY A 353 32.60 -4.42 23.02
CA GLY A 353 33.17 -4.69 24.33
C GLY A 353 34.68 -4.45 24.39
N GLU A 354 35.44 -4.79 23.33
CA GLU A 354 36.89 -4.52 23.22
C GLU A 354 37.20 -3.02 23.15
N ASP A 355 36.27 -2.21 22.58
CA ASP A 355 36.39 -0.74 22.59
C ASP A 355 36.09 -0.13 23.97
N GLY A 356 35.68 -0.94 24.95
CA GLY A 356 35.37 -0.53 26.31
C GLY A 356 34.00 0.06 26.51
N LEU A 357 33.07 -0.15 25.53
CA LEU A 357 31.71 0.34 25.58
C LEU A 357 30.75 -0.75 26.08
N ASN A 358 29.71 -0.32 26.80
CA ASN A 358 28.62 -1.18 27.22
C ASN A 358 27.38 -0.94 26.35
N VAL A 359 26.65 -2.01 26.05
CA VAL A 359 25.37 -1.96 25.34
C VAL A 359 24.27 -1.67 26.35
N ALA A 360 23.62 -0.51 26.22
CA ALA A 360 22.50 -0.09 27.04
C ALA A 360 21.19 -0.74 26.61
N ASP A 361 20.97 -0.83 25.29
CA ASP A 361 19.82 -1.52 24.68
C ASP A 361 20.19 -2.08 23.31
N LEU A 362 19.53 -3.17 22.89
CA LEU A 362 19.78 -3.81 21.62
C LEU A 362 18.52 -4.45 21.08
N LEU A 363 18.26 -4.20 19.80
CA LEU A 363 17.22 -4.90 19.07
C LEU A 363 17.79 -5.43 17.75
N ASN A 364 17.64 -6.75 17.54
CA ASN A 364 17.99 -7.42 16.30
C ASN A 364 16.73 -8.05 15.69
N LYS A 365 16.50 -7.83 14.42
CA LYS A 365 15.45 -8.51 13.67
C LYS A 365 15.95 -8.86 12.27
N SER A 366 15.39 -9.93 11.70
CA SER A 366 15.72 -10.39 10.36
C SER A 366 14.49 -10.68 9.52
N VAL A 367 14.66 -10.53 8.20
CA VAL A 367 13.71 -10.99 7.18
C VAL A 367 14.52 -11.63 6.05
N GLY A 368 14.24 -12.90 5.74
CA GLY A 368 15.04 -13.67 4.79
C GLY A 368 16.53 -13.68 5.18
N ASN A 369 17.38 -13.26 4.25
CA ASN A 369 18.84 -13.27 4.42
C ASN A 369 19.40 -11.95 4.99
N ILE A 370 18.55 -11.00 5.38
CA ILE A 370 18.98 -9.68 5.90
C ILE A 370 18.61 -9.59 7.37
N ALA A 371 19.58 -9.22 8.21
CA ALA A 371 19.37 -8.79 9.58
C ALA A 371 19.63 -7.30 9.70
N TYR A 372 18.91 -6.66 10.61
CA TYR A 372 19.10 -5.26 10.96
C TYR A 372 19.20 -5.12 12.48
N ASN A 373 20.13 -4.30 12.92
CA ASN A 373 20.44 -4.10 14.33
C ASN A 373 20.33 -2.63 14.70
N ILE A 374 19.74 -2.35 15.86
CA ILE A 374 19.78 -1.08 16.55
C ILE A 374 20.47 -1.34 17.89
N ILE A 375 21.56 -0.64 18.17
CA ILE A 375 22.39 -0.84 19.36
C ILE A 375 22.62 0.52 20.03
N ASP A 376 22.10 0.71 21.23
CA ASP A 376 22.33 1.89 22.06
C ASP A 376 23.53 1.66 22.97
N LEU A 377 24.45 2.63 23.01
CA LEU A 377 25.71 2.54 23.73
C LEU A 377 25.76 3.58 24.86
N ASP A 378 26.48 3.27 25.94
CA ASP A 378 26.69 4.15 27.08
C ASP A 378 27.81 5.19 26.88
N GLY A 379 28.50 5.16 25.74
CA GLY A 379 29.60 6.05 25.41
C GLY A 379 29.82 6.25 23.91
N VAL A 380 30.76 7.14 23.58
CA VAL A 380 31.09 7.50 22.19
C VAL A 380 31.89 6.37 21.54
N PRO A 381 31.40 5.74 20.45
CA PRO A 381 32.17 4.77 19.69
C PRO A 381 33.33 5.46 18.96
N LYS A 382 34.51 4.85 18.99
CA LYS A 382 35.65 5.35 18.23
C LYS A 382 35.49 5.09 16.74
N ASP A 383 36.07 5.94 15.91
CA ASP A 383 36.07 5.74 14.44
C ASP A 383 36.71 4.42 14.03
N THR A 384 37.69 3.93 14.80
CA THR A 384 38.35 2.62 14.63
C THR A 384 37.35 1.47 14.78
N LEU A 385 36.47 1.53 15.80
CA LEU A 385 35.41 0.55 16.00
C LEU A 385 34.44 0.53 14.83
N LEU A 386 33.97 1.71 14.40
CA LEU A 386 33.06 1.81 13.25
C LEU A 386 33.69 1.25 11.95
N ALA A 387 34.99 1.54 11.73
CA ALA A 387 35.74 0.99 10.60
C ALA A 387 35.89 -0.55 10.68
N GLN A 388 36.17 -1.09 11.86
CA GLN A 388 36.23 -2.54 12.08
C GLN A 388 34.89 -3.22 11.82
N ILE A 389 33.79 -2.69 12.36
CA ILE A 389 32.44 -3.23 12.11
C ILE A 389 32.12 -3.21 10.61
N ARG A 390 32.38 -2.10 9.91
CA ARG A 390 32.15 -1.99 8.45
C ARG A 390 33.00 -2.97 7.64
N SER A 391 34.17 -3.37 8.13
CA SER A 391 35.07 -4.31 7.44
C SER A 391 34.70 -5.78 7.66
N LEU A 392 33.77 -6.09 8.56
CA LEU A 392 33.31 -7.46 8.78
C LEU A 392 32.64 -8.02 7.51
N ASN A 393 33.05 -9.23 7.11
CA ASN A 393 32.38 -9.92 6.03
C ASN A 393 30.91 -10.16 6.37
N GLY A 394 30.01 -9.75 5.47
CA GLY A 394 28.56 -9.85 5.67
C GLY A 394 27.90 -8.60 6.25
N VAL A 395 28.61 -7.57 6.68
CA VAL A 395 28.05 -6.24 6.95
C VAL A 395 27.76 -5.57 5.60
N LEU A 396 26.54 -5.04 5.43
CA LEU A 396 26.05 -4.46 4.18
C LEU A 396 26.09 -2.92 4.19
N ASN A 397 25.68 -2.33 5.35
CA ASN A 397 25.66 -0.87 5.53
C ASN A 397 25.61 -0.53 7.02
#